data_2293b1b83203f89f932b96e7c2379d3c
#
_entry.id   2293b1b83203f89f932b96e7c2379d3c
#
_cell.length_a   1.000
_cell.length_b   1.000
_cell.length_c   1.000
_cell.angle_alpha   90.00
_cell.angle_beta   90.00
_cell.angle_gamma   90.00
#
_symmetry.space_group_name_H-M   'P 1'
#
loop_
_entity.id
_entity.type
_entity.pdbx_description
1 polymer ?
#
loop_
_entity_poly.entity_id
_entity_poly.type
_entity_poly.pdbx_seq_one_letter_code
_entity_poly.pdbx_strand_id
1 'polypeptide(L)'
;ILMIHGKDYKEMTKRLLREAELDTRIPDRRCRIGIKPNLVSPTEASYGATTHPEIIAGILEYLQERNYENMVILEGSWVGDRTAEAFQVCGYDSLAKQYGVELVDTQKDSTTSCDCAGMKLQICDSALALDFLINVPVLKGHCQTKVTCALKNMKGLIPNKEKRHFHAMGLHKPIAHLNTVLRQDFIVVDNICGDLDFEDGGNPVVMDRILAAADPVLCDTYVCHLLNYETEEVPYIKIAEKLGVGSADFSKAVLRACNEQEHSVHVPVKRKIVELQDAVEEVESCS
;
A
#
# COMPACT_ATOMS: atom_id res chain seq x y z
N ILE A 1 -6.66 -6.58 10.31
CA ILE A 1 -6.50 -5.20 9.81
C ILE A 1 -6.58 -4.28 11.02
N LEU A 2 -5.60 -3.38 11.15
CA LEU A 2 -5.61 -2.29 12.11
C LEU A 2 -5.99 -1.01 11.40
N MET A 3 -6.68 -0.10 12.08
CA MET A 3 -7.05 1.22 11.56
C MET A 3 -6.81 2.28 12.64
N ILE A 4 -6.29 3.43 12.23
CA ILE A 4 -6.13 4.61 13.07
C ILE A 4 -6.66 5.84 12.33
N HIS A 5 -7.31 6.75 13.06
CA HIS A 5 -7.84 8.00 12.56
C HIS A 5 -7.25 9.20 13.32
N GLY A 6 -6.99 10.31 12.64
CA GLY A 6 -6.44 11.54 13.23
C GLY A 6 -5.74 12.42 12.20
N LYS A 7 -5.02 13.45 12.68
CA LYS A 7 -4.37 14.48 11.83
C LYS A 7 -2.85 14.45 11.86
N ASP A 8 -2.22 13.86 12.86
CA ASP A 8 -0.77 13.68 12.92
C ASP A 8 -0.38 12.37 12.25
N TYR A 9 -0.32 12.37 10.92
CA TYR A 9 -0.14 11.17 10.11
C TYR A 9 1.16 10.43 10.41
N LYS A 10 2.22 11.16 10.77
CA LYS A 10 3.50 10.55 11.15
C LYS A 10 3.38 9.79 12.46
N GLU A 11 2.86 10.42 13.51
CA GLU A 11 2.67 9.75 14.81
C GLU A 11 1.60 8.66 14.75
N MET A 12 0.53 8.85 13.97
CA MET A 12 -0.45 7.80 13.68
C MET A 12 0.23 6.57 13.08
N THR A 13 1.09 6.76 12.10
CA THR A 13 1.84 5.66 11.47
C THR A 13 2.73 4.96 12.50
N LYS A 14 3.53 5.68 13.26
CA LYS A 14 4.38 5.10 14.32
C LYS A 14 3.56 4.32 15.35
N ARG A 15 2.42 4.84 15.77
CA ARG A 15 1.50 4.15 16.68
C ARG A 15 0.94 2.88 16.06
N LEU A 16 0.47 2.95 14.81
CA LEU A 16 -0.07 1.81 14.10
C LEU A 16 0.95 0.67 13.97
N LEU A 17 2.22 1.01 13.67
CA LEU A 17 3.31 0.05 13.58
C LEU A 17 3.67 -0.58 14.94
N ARG A 18 3.58 0.19 16.05
CA ARG A 18 3.72 -0.35 17.41
C ARG A 18 2.61 -1.34 17.74
N GLU A 19 1.36 -0.98 17.47
CA GLU A 19 0.18 -1.83 17.70
C GLU A 19 0.18 -3.10 16.82
N ALA A 20 0.82 -3.02 15.66
CA ALA A 20 1.00 -4.15 14.75
C ALA A 20 2.20 -5.03 15.10
N GLU A 21 3.01 -4.61 16.08
CA GLU A 21 4.26 -5.28 16.48
C GLU A 21 5.17 -5.54 15.26
N LEU A 22 5.32 -4.54 14.34
CA LEU A 22 6.03 -4.70 13.08
C LEU A 22 7.45 -5.24 13.26
N ASP A 23 8.17 -4.79 14.30
CA ASP A 23 9.55 -5.21 14.59
C ASP A 23 9.68 -6.71 14.89
N THR A 24 8.62 -7.36 15.37
CA THR A 24 8.60 -8.82 15.58
C THR A 24 8.45 -9.61 14.29
N ARG A 25 8.03 -8.96 13.20
CA ARG A 25 7.84 -9.56 11.88
C ARG A 25 9.08 -9.49 11.01
N ILE A 26 9.98 -8.56 11.27
CA ILE A 26 11.22 -8.37 10.50
C ILE A 26 12.25 -9.39 11.03
N PRO A 27 12.75 -10.31 10.18
CA PRO A 27 13.54 -11.45 10.64
C PRO A 27 14.87 -11.07 11.30
N ASP A 28 15.57 -10.06 10.76
CA ASP A 28 16.89 -9.64 11.23
C ASP A 28 17.07 -8.14 11.03
N ARG A 29 17.86 -7.48 11.88
CA ARG A 29 18.16 -6.03 11.76
C ARG A 29 19.01 -5.68 10.54
N ARG A 30 19.68 -6.66 9.94
CA ARG A 30 20.47 -6.49 8.72
C ARG A 30 19.65 -6.63 7.44
N CYS A 31 18.38 -7.05 7.56
CA CYS A 31 17.47 -7.17 6.42
C CYS A 31 17.46 -5.88 5.59
N ARG A 32 17.51 -6.04 4.27
CA ARG A 32 17.24 -4.96 3.33
C ARG A 32 15.74 -4.74 3.26
N ILE A 33 15.28 -3.66 3.90
CA ILE A 33 13.86 -3.31 4.00
C ILE A 33 13.50 -2.36 2.86
N GLY A 34 12.61 -2.81 1.97
CA GLY A 34 12.02 -1.97 0.94
C GLY A 34 10.75 -1.29 1.43
N ILE A 35 10.63 0.00 1.20
CA ILE A 35 9.41 0.76 1.43
C ILE A 35 8.88 1.20 0.07
N LYS A 36 7.68 0.73 -0.30
CA LYS A 36 7.11 0.99 -1.62
C LYS A 36 5.86 1.87 -1.52
N PRO A 37 6.00 3.19 -1.70
CA PRO A 37 4.85 4.09 -1.81
C PRO A 37 4.05 3.84 -3.10
N ASN A 38 2.98 4.60 -3.31
CA ASN A 38 2.33 4.78 -4.61
C ASN A 38 2.63 6.20 -5.11
N LEU A 39 3.48 6.32 -6.12
CA LEU A 39 3.76 7.59 -6.78
C LEU A 39 3.46 7.44 -8.28
N VAL A 40 2.17 7.26 -8.61
CA VAL A 40 1.70 7.00 -9.97
C VAL A 40 2.09 8.11 -10.94
N SER A 41 2.08 9.35 -10.48
CA SER A 41 2.35 10.58 -11.24
C SER A 41 3.06 11.62 -10.36
N PRO A 42 3.68 12.67 -10.95
CA PRO A 42 4.29 13.77 -10.20
C PRO A 42 3.23 14.75 -9.67
N THR A 43 2.37 14.29 -8.75
CA THR A 43 1.32 15.07 -8.12
C THR A 43 1.39 14.96 -6.60
N GLU A 44 1.11 16.06 -5.89
CA GLU A 44 1.08 16.07 -4.43
C GLU A 44 0.01 15.12 -3.88
N ALA A 45 0.25 14.55 -2.68
CA ALA A 45 -0.64 13.57 -2.05
C ALA A 45 -2.06 14.12 -1.80
N SER A 46 -2.19 15.42 -1.57
CA SER A 46 -3.47 16.13 -1.44
C SER A 46 -4.40 16.03 -2.66
N TYR A 47 -3.87 15.62 -3.82
CA TYR A 47 -4.66 15.33 -5.02
C TYR A 47 -5.36 13.96 -4.98
N GLY A 48 -5.04 13.11 -4.00
CA GLY A 48 -5.66 11.81 -3.82
C GLY A 48 -5.09 10.69 -4.70
N ALA A 49 -3.90 10.89 -5.29
CA ALA A 49 -3.28 9.91 -6.20
C ALA A 49 -2.01 9.25 -5.64
N THR A 50 -1.28 9.93 -4.78
CA THR A 50 0.07 9.54 -4.33
C THR A 50 0.14 9.44 -2.81
N THR A 51 1.07 8.62 -2.31
CA THR A 51 1.25 8.37 -0.89
C THR A 51 1.80 9.60 -0.17
N HIS A 52 1.18 9.96 0.96
CA HIS A 52 1.61 11.04 1.85
C HIS A 52 3.01 10.76 2.41
N PRO A 53 3.98 11.66 2.23
CA PRO A 53 5.35 11.47 2.71
C PRO A 53 5.43 11.34 4.24
N GLU A 54 4.47 11.85 4.99
CA GLU A 54 4.38 11.73 6.45
C GLU A 54 4.23 10.28 6.90
N ILE A 55 3.53 9.43 6.14
CA ILE A 55 3.44 7.99 6.43
C ILE A 55 4.82 7.35 6.29
N ILE A 56 5.55 7.67 5.21
CA ILE A 56 6.90 7.15 5.00
C ILE A 56 7.86 7.65 6.09
N ALA A 57 7.76 8.92 6.47
CA ALA A 57 8.52 9.48 7.60
C ALA A 57 8.25 8.68 8.90
N GLY A 58 6.99 8.39 9.19
CA GLY A 58 6.61 7.58 10.36
C GLY A 58 7.18 6.17 10.33
N ILE A 59 7.19 5.52 9.15
CA ILE A 59 7.80 4.19 8.96
C ILE A 59 9.32 4.26 9.19
N LEU A 60 9.99 5.23 8.59
CA LEU A 60 11.45 5.41 8.71
C LEU A 60 11.86 5.69 10.15
N GLU A 61 11.19 6.62 10.84
CA GLU A 61 11.46 6.90 12.26
C GLU A 61 11.24 5.66 13.14
N TYR A 62 10.13 4.96 12.94
CA TYR A 62 9.84 3.72 13.69
C TYR A 62 10.95 2.68 13.53
N LEU A 63 11.45 2.49 12.32
CA LEU A 63 12.51 1.53 12.02
C LEU A 63 13.87 2.00 12.57
N GLN A 64 14.24 3.27 12.40
CA GLN A 64 15.49 3.84 12.92
C GLN A 64 15.55 3.81 14.45
N GLU A 65 14.46 4.11 15.14
CA GLU A 65 14.35 3.97 16.61
C GLU A 65 14.63 2.55 17.10
N ARG A 66 14.54 1.54 16.22
CA ARG A 66 14.79 0.12 16.49
C ARG A 66 16.09 -0.40 15.86
N ASN A 67 16.95 0.52 15.40
CA ASN A 67 18.26 0.23 14.81
C ASN A 67 18.19 -0.62 13.53
N TYR A 68 17.17 -0.41 12.69
CA TYR A 68 17.17 -0.86 11.29
C TYR A 68 17.78 0.25 10.44
N GLU A 69 18.88 -0.05 9.73
CA GLU A 69 19.64 0.94 8.97
C GLU A 69 19.61 0.68 7.46
N ASN A 70 19.36 -0.57 7.04
CA ASN A 70 19.37 -0.97 5.63
C ASN A 70 17.98 -0.80 4.99
N MET A 71 17.59 0.43 4.77
CA MET A 71 16.28 0.78 4.20
C MET A 71 16.42 1.42 2.83
N VAL A 72 15.46 1.17 1.95
CA VAL A 72 15.37 1.76 0.62
C VAL A 72 13.92 2.09 0.29
N ILE A 73 13.68 3.24 -0.35
CA ILE A 73 12.40 3.59 -0.95
C ILE A 73 12.46 3.31 -2.43
N LEU A 74 11.53 2.52 -2.97
CA LEU A 74 11.55 2.13 -4.37
C LEU A 74 10.17 2.31 -5.01
N GLU A 75 10.17 2.90 -6.21
CA GLU A 75 8.94 3.15 -6.98
C GLU A 75 9.23 3.22 -8.47
N GLY A 76 8.20 2.92 -9.27
CA GLY A 76 8.14 3.18 -10.70
C GLY A 76 6.77 3.75 -11.06
N SER A 77 6.74 5.03 -11.41
CA SER A 77 5.54 5.75 -11.80
C SER A 77 4.87 5.15 -13.04
N TRP A 78 3.72 5.66 -13.40
CA TRP A 78 3.04 5.29 -14.64
C TRP A 78 3.95 5.47 -15.87
N VAL A 79 3.68 4.73 -16.93
CA VAL A 79 4.55 4.69 -18.13
C VAL A 79 4.64 6.02 -18.89
N GLY A 80 3.74 6.96 -18.63
CA GLY A 80 3.73 8.31 -19.20
C GLY A 80 4.53 9.34 -18.40
N ASP A 81 4.87 9.01 -17.15
CA ASP A 81 5.54 9.89 -16.20
C ASP A 81 6.94 9.42 -15.85
N ARG A 82 7.73 10.30 -15.23
CA ARG A 82 9.08 10.01 -14.75
C ARG A 82 9.09 9.89 -13.24
N THR A 83 9.54 8.76 -12.73
CA THR A 83 9.63 8.50 -11.30
C THR A 83 10.49 9.53 -10.55
N ALA A 84 11.60 9.96 -11.17
CA ALA A 84 12.45 10.99 -10.59
C ALA A 84 11.71 12.33 -10.37
N GLU A 85 10.80 12.69 -11.28
CA GLU A 85 9.96 13.88 -11.14
C GLU A 85 8.89 13.67 -10.04
N ALA A 86 8.31 12.47 -9.98
CA ALA A 86 7.37 12.12 -8.91
C ALA A 86 8.06 12.17 -7.52
N PHE A 87 9.29 11.66 -7.38
CA PHE A 87 10.04 11.79 -6.14
C PHE A 87 10.22 13.25 -5.72
N GLN A 88 10.55 14.13 -6.67
CA GLN A 88 10.76 15.55 -6.41
C GLN A 88 9.45 16.23 -5.99
N VAL A 89 8.39 16.11 -6.79
CA VAL A 89 7.12 16.80 -6.57
C VAL A 89 6.41 16.31 -5.31
N CYS A 90 6.46 15.00 -5.04
CA CYS A 90 5.87 14.41 -3.84
C CYS A 90 6.74 14.58 -2.57
N GLY A 91 7.87 15.30 -2.64
CA GLY A 91 8.72 15.62 -1.48
C GLY A 91 9.65 14.48 -1.01
N TYR A 92 9.79 13.40 -1.77
CA TYR A 92 10.57 12.23 -1.38
C TYR A 92 12.08 12.47 -1.44
N ASP A 93 12.58 13.37 -2.30
CA ASP A 93 14.00 13.76 -2.34
C ASP A 93 14.44 14.38 -1.00
N SER A 94 13.60 15.27 -0.46
CA SER A 94 13.84 15.90 0.84
C SER A 94 13.77 14.90 1.98
N LEU A 95 12.78 14.02 1.93
CA LEU A 95 12.58 12.95 2.92
C LEU A 95 13.76 11.97 2.92
N ALA A 96 14.18 11.51 1.75
CA ALA A 96 15.32 10.60 1.62
C ALA A 96 16.61 11.21 2.16
N LYS A 97 16.85 12.49 1.88
CA LYS A 97 17.98 13.24 2.43
C LYS A 97 17.89 13.39 3.96
N GLN A 98 16.72 13.68 4.48
CA GLN A 98 16.51 13.85 5.93
C GLN A 98 16.80 12.57 6.72
N TYR A 99 16.35 11.42 6.20
CA TYR A 99 16.47 10.14 6.89
C TYR A 99 17.69 9.29 6.43
N GLY A 100 18.46 9.78 5.47
CA GLY A 100 19.64 9.08 4.97
C GLY A 100 19.33 7.77 4.23
N VAL A 101 18.20 7.71 3.49
CA VAL A 101 17.75 6.51 2.77
C VAL A 101 17.90 6.68 1.26
N GLU A 102 18.12 5.56 0.56
CA GLU A 102 18.21 5.52 -0.90
C GLU A 102 16.84 5.62 -1.56
N LEU A 103 16.74 6.36 -2.68
CA LEU A 103 15.61 6.32 -3.61
C LEU A 103 15.97 5.49 -4.84
N VAL A 104 15.20 4.46 -5.13
CA VAL A 104 15.38 3.61 -6.31
C VAL A 104 14.26 3.86 -7.33
N ASP A 105 14.65 4.39 -8.50
CA ASP A 105 13.78 4.54 -9.65
C ASP A 105 13.74 3.22 -10.44
N THR A 106 12.69 2.42 -10.24
CA THR A 106 12.53 1.12 -10.88
C THR A 106 12.28 1.21 -12.39
N GLN A 107 12.00 2.40 -12.95
CA GLN A 107 11.96 2.58 -14.40
C GLN A 107 13.34 2.45 -15.06
N LYS A 108 14.42 2.61 -14.27
CA LYS A 108 15.82 2.53 -14.71
C LYS A 108 16.53 1.27 -14.25
N ASP A 109 15.83 0.40 -13.52
CA ASP A 109 16.38 -0.81 -12.93
C ASP A 109 16.60 -1.91 -13.98
N SER A 110 17.56 -2.79 -13.70
CA SER A 110 17.67 -4.08 -14.38
C SER A 110 16.52 -5.00 -13.98
N THR A 111 16.29 -6.04 -14.78
CA THR A 111 15.14 -6.91 -14.57
C THR A 111 15.46 -8.37 -14.79
N THR A 112 14.85 -9.22 -13.98
CA THR A 112 14.92 -10.68 -14.11
C THR A 112 13.56 -11.25 -14.51
N SER A 113 13.56 -12.25 -15.41
CA SER A 113 12.36 -12.98 -15.79
C SER A 113 12.02 -14.02 -14.73
N CYS A 114 10.89 -13.85 -14.06
CA CYS A 114 10.41 -14.73 -13.00
C CYS A 114 9.18 -15.54 -13.47
N ASP A 115 9.08 -16.78 -13.00
CA ASP A 115 7.85 -17.58 -13.14
C ASP A 115 6.89 -17.23 -11.98
N CYS A 116 5.85 -16.49 -12.31
CA CYS A 116 4.81 -16.09 -11.39
C CYS A 116 3.62 -17.05 -11.51
N ALA A 117 3.72 -18.22 -10.88
CA ALA A 117 2.71 -19.28 -10.94
C ALA A 117 2.28 -19.64 -12.37
N GLY A 118 3.25 -19.92 -13.25
CA GLY A 118 3.03 -20.27 -14.64
C GLY A 118 2.92 -19.09 -15.61
N MET A 119 3.06 -17.86 -15.14
CA MET A 119 3.15 -16.65 -15.96
C MET A 119 4.56 -16.05 -15.85
N LYS A 120 5.29 -15.95 -16.97
CA LYS A 120 6.61 -15.31 -17.00
C LYS A 120 6.46 -13.79 -17.04
N LEU A 121 6.97 -13.11 -16.04
CA LEU A 121 6.94 -11.64 -15.91
C LEU A 121 8.34 -11.10 -15.66
N GLN A 122 8.63 -9.90 -16.16
CA GLN A 122 9.86 -9.15 -15.86
C GLN A 122 9.69 -8.39 -14.56
N ILE A 123 10.55 -8.63 -13.58
CA ILE A 123 10.53 -7.98 -12.27
C ILE A 123 11.84 -7.23 -12.07
N CYS A 124 11.79 -6.05 -11.47
CA CYS A 124 12.95 -5.22 -11.17
C CYS A 124 13.87 -5.91 -10.15
N ASP A 125 15.17 -5.93 -10.41
CA ASP A 125 16.16 -6.63 -9.59
C ASP A 125 16.29 -6.03 -8.18
N SER A 126 16.12 -4.72 -8.04
CA SER A 126 16.08 -4.05 -6.74
C SER A 126 14.95 -4.57 -5.84
N ALA A 127 13.79 -4.91 -6.44
CA ALA A 127 12.67 -5.48 -5.70
C ALA A 127 12.91 -6.95 -5.30
N LEU A 128 13.57 -7.71 -6.17
CA LEU A 128 13.94 -9.10 -5.87
C LEU A 128 15.06 -9.22 -4.82
N ALA A 129 15.83 -8.17 -4.62
CA ALA A 129 16.92 -8.11 -3.63
C ALA A 129 16.48 -7.71 -2.23
N LEU A 130 15.18 -7.52 -1.98
CA LEU A 130 14.66 -7.17 -0.66
C LEU A 130 14.48 -8.41 0.21
N ASP A 131 14.81 -8.28 1.49
CA ASP A 131 14.53 -9.29 2.51
C ASP A 131 13.16 -9.10 3.18
N PHE A 132 12.66 -7.83 3.19
CA PHE A 132 11.38 -7.47 3.77
C PHE A 132 10.77 -6.30 2.99
N LEU A 133 9.51 -6.40 2.62
CA LEU A 133 8.81 -5.38 1.83
C LEU A 133 7.61 -4.80 2.59
N ILE A 134 7.69 -3.49 2.87
CA ILE A 134 6.56 -2.68 3.37
C ILE A 134 5.91 -1.99 2.18
N ASN A 135 4.72 -2.43 1.82
CA ASN A 135 3.93 -1.82 0.75
C ASN A 135 3.06 -0.68 1.31
N VAL A 136 3.13 0.51 0.71
CA VAL A 136 2.38 1.69 1.17
C VAL A 136 1.47 2.23 0.04
N PRO A 137 0.41 1.49 -0.32
CA PRO A 137 -0.53 1.90 -1.35
C PRO A 137 -1.43 3.05 -0.89
N VAL A 138 -1.99 3.79 -1.85
CA VAL A 138 -3.14 4.69 -1.62
C VAL A 138 -4.43 3.91 -1.85
N LEU A 139 -5.41 4.08 -0.94
CA LEU A 139 -6.78 3.63 -1.16
C LEU A 139 -7.44 4.61 -2.14
N LYS A 140 -7.68 4.15 -3.37
CA LYS A 140 -8.30 4.96 -4.43
C LYS A 140 -9.02 4.12 -5.46
N GLY A 141 -9.89 4.78 -6.23
CA GLY A 141 -10.57 4.21 -7.38
C GLY A 141 -9.62 3.90 -8.54
N HIS A 142 -10.16 3.29 -9.58
CA HIS A 142 -9.45 3.03 -10.82
C HIS A 142 -10.40 2.72 -11.98
N CYS A 143 -10.23 3.39 -13.10
CA CYS A 143 -11.11 3.29 -14.27
C CYS A 143 -11.27 1.84 -14.81
N GLN A 144 -10.22 1.01 -14.80
CA GLN A 144 -10.25 -0.35 -15.35
C GLN A 144 -10.41 -1.45 -14.30
N THR A 145 -9.83 -1.27 -13.10
CA THR A 145 -9.83 -2.30 -12.05
C THR A 145 -10.74 -1.98 -10.87
N LYS A 146 -11.48 -0.87 -10.93
CA LYS A 146 -12.33 -0.31 -9.88
C LYS A 146 -11.56 0.12 -8.62
N VAL A 147 -10.58 -0.67 -8.19
CA VAL A 147 -9.81 -0.46 -6.97
C VAL A 147 -8.32 -0.41 -7.27
N THR A 148 -7.62 0.50 -6.61
CA THR A 148 -6.17 0.48 -6.44
C THR A 148 -5.87 0.37 -4.94
N CYS A 149 -5.15 -0.69 -4.55
CA CYS A 149 -4.57 -0.81 -3.21
C CYS A 149 -3.38 -1.78 -3.22
N ALA A 150 -3.26 -2.69 -2.26
CA ALA A 150 -2.08 -3.48 -1.99
C ALA A 150 -1.59 -4.31 -3.20
N LEU A 151 -2.44 -5.16 -3.75
CA LEU A 151 -2.05 -6.05 -4.85
C LEU A 151 -1.60 -5.30 -6.11
N LYS A 152 -2.36 -4.26 -6.48
CA LYS A 152 -2.09 -3.49 -7.70
C LYS A 152 -0.87 -2.57 -7.55
N ASN A 153 -0.57 -2.08 -6.34
CA ASN A 153 0.57 -1.20 -6.11
C ASN A 153 1.91 -1.86 -6.49
N MET A 154 1.99 -3.19 -6.47
CA MET A 154 3.19 -3.95 -6.85
C MET A 154 3.59 -3.74 -8.32
N LYS A 155 2.70 -3.24 -9.18
CA LYS A 155 3.03 -2.85 -10.57
C LYS A 155 4.14 -1.78 -10.66
N GLY A 156 4.39 -1.00 -9.62
CA GLY A 156 5.53 -0.09 -9.57
C GLY A 156 6.90 -0.78 -9.52
N LEU A 157 6.95 -2.11 -9.34
CA LEU A 157 8.18 -2.92 -9.25
C LEU A 157 8.46 -3.74 -10.51
N ILE A 158 7.82 -3.40 -11.63
CA ILE A 158 8.07 -3.98 -12.96
C ILE A 158 8.44 -2.89 -13.96
N PRO A 159 9.21 -3.22 -15.02
CA PRO A 159 9.65 -2.22 -16.01
C PRO A 159 8.47 -1.70 -16.85
N ASN A 160 8.63 -0.52 -17.44
CA ASN A 160 7.60 0.12 -18.26
C ASN A 160 7.10 -0.76 -19.42
N LYS A 161 7.97 -1.59 -20.00
CA LYS A 161 7.59 -2.56 -21.03
C LYS A 161 6.58 -3.57 -20.49
N GLU A 162 6.80 -4.09 -19.29
CA GLU A 162 5.91 -5.05 -18.64
C GLU A 162 4.60 -4.41 -18.19
N LYS A 163 4.64 -3.15 -17.71
CA LYS A 163 3.41 -2.38 -17.38
C LYS A 163 2.48 -2.27 -18.59
N ARG A 164 3.03 -1.99 -19.80
CA ARG A 164 2.23 -1.97 -21.04
C ARG A 164 1.71 -3.36 -21.41
N HIS A 165 2.52 -4.40 -21.21
CA HIS A 165 2.12 -5.79 -21.44
C HIS A 165 0.94 -6.20 -20.55
N PHE A 166 0.92 -5.75 -19.28
CA PHE A 166 -0.22 -5.98 -18.37
C PHE A 166 -1.53 -5.42 -18.95
N HIS A 167 -1.50 -4.23 -19.55
CA HIS A 167 -2.70 -3.68 -20.20
C HIS A 167 -3.15 -4.51 -21.39
N ALA A 168 -2.23 -5.06 -22.18
CA ALA A 168 -2.56 -5.93 -23.31
C ALA A 168 -3.14 -7.30 -22.88
N MET A 169 -2.71 -7.82 -21.73
CA MET A 169 -3.21 -9.09 -21.18
C MET A 169 -4.53 -8.95 -20.40
N GLY A 170 -5.00 -7.71 -20.16
CA GLY A 170 -6.04 -7.45 -19.16
C GLY A 170 -5.45 -7.50 -17.74
N LEU A 171 -5.56 -6.40 -17.01
CA LEU A 171 -4.83 -6.11 -15.76
C LEU A 171 -5.01 -7.16 -14.64
N HIS A 172 -6.18 -7.75 -14.50
CA HIS A 172 -6.52 -8.57 -13.34
C HIS A 172 -5.63 -9.80 -13.18
N LYS A 173 -5.45 -10.58 -14.24
CA LYS A 173 -4.66 -11.81 -14.19
C LYS A 173 -3.19 -11.54 -13.87
N PRO A 174 -2.46 -10.68 -14.60
CA PRO A 174 -1.05 -10.43 -14.32
C PRO A 174 -0.80 -9.73 -12.97
N ILE A 175 -1.72 -8.89 -12.47
CA ILE A 175 -1.63 -8.32 -11.10
C ILE A 175 -1.61 -9.45 -10.08
N ALA A 176 -2.53 -10.40 -10.15
CA ALA A 176 -2.59 -11.51 -9.20
C ALA A 176 -1.34 -12.41 -9.29
N HIS A 177 -0.90 -12.76 -10.50
CA HIS A 177 0.29 -13.56 -10.72
C HIS A 177 1.58 -12.90 -10.24
N LEU A 178 1.74 -11.59 -10.43
CA LEU A 178 2.89 -10.82 -9.94
C LEU A 178 3.09 -10.98 -8.42
N ASN A 179 2.01 -10.97 -7.67
CA ASN A 179 2.02 -11.08 -6.22
C ASN A 179 2.38 -12.49 -5.69
N THR A 180 2.50 -13.49 -6.54
CA THR A 180 3.04 -14.82 -6.13
C THR A 180 4.55 -14.79 -5.92
N VAL A 181 5.27 -13.84 -6.54
CA VAL A 181 6.72 -13.66 -6.41
C VAL A 181 7.05 -12.43 -5.57
N LEU A 182 6.46 -11.28 -5.86
CA LEU A 182 6.63 -10.07 -5.05
C LEU A 182 5.74 -10.15 -3.81
N ARG A 183 6.25 -10.82 -2.78
CA ARG A 183 5.55 -10.93 -1.49
C ARG A 183 5.58 -9.60 -0.76
N GLN A 184 4.45 -9.24 -0.18
CA GLN A 184 4.29 -8.07 0.67
C GLN A 184 4.29 -8.56 2.12
N ASP A 185 5.35 -8.25 2.88
CA ASP A 185 5.49 -8.72 4.26
C ASP A 185 4.63 -7.90 5.22
N PHE A 186 4.44 -6.62 4.88
CA PHE A 186 3.56 -5.72 5.62
C PHE A 186 2.97 -4.64 4.70
N ILE A 187 1.77 -4.18 5.03
CA ILE A 187 1.04 -3.19 4.25
C ILE A 187 0.60 -2.05 5.17
N VAL A 188 0.87 -0.81 4.75
CA VAL A 188 0.38 0.40 5.40
C VAL A 188 -0.41 1.20 4.36
N VAL A 189 -1.72 1.13 4.41
CA VAL A 189 -2.57 1.81 3.42
C VAL A 189 -2.70 3.28 3.78
N ASP A 190 -2.33 4.13 2.85
CA ASP A 190 -2.68 5.54 2.88
C ASP A 190 -4.17 5.68 2.54
N ASN A 191 -4.95 5.96 3.57
CA ASN A 191 -6.37 6.29 3.50
C ASN A 191 -6.62 7.68 4.11
N ILE A 192 -5.63 8.58 3.98
CA ILE A 192 -5.74 9.97 4.43
C ILE A 192 -6.57 10.77 3.44
N CYS A 193 -6.21 10.66 2.16
CA CYS A 193 -6.87 11.35 1.07
C CYS A 193 -6.73 10.48 -0.19
N GLY A 194 -7.84 10.16 -0.84
CA GLY A 194 -7.87 9.37 -2.06
C GLY A 194 -8.95 9.85 -3.02
N ASP A 195 -8.69 9.80 -4.32
CA ASP A 195 -9.75 9.91 -5.31
C ASP A 195 -10.45 8.55 -5.42
N LEU A 196 -11.71 8.47 -5.03
CA LEU A 196 -12.43 7.20 -4.93
C LEU A 196 -12.94 6.70 -6.29
N ASP A 197 -12.86 7.52 -7.33
CA ASP A 197 -13.35 7.21 -8.67
C ASP A 197 -12.21 6.96 -9.66
N PHE A 198 -11.05 7.63 -9.50
CA PHE A 198 -10.01 7.68 -10.51
C PHE A 198 -8.58 7.53 -9.94
N GLU A 199 -7.69 6.88 -10.70
CA GLU A 199 -6.34 6.53 -10.25
C GLU A 199 -5.33 7.69 -10.23
N ASP A 200 -5.57 8.72 -11.04
CA ASP A 200 -4.64 9.86 -11.18
C ASP A 200 -5.01 11.04 -10.27
N GLY A 201 -6.08 10.90 -9.48
CA GLY A 201 -6.55 11.92 -8.56
C GLY A 201 -7.34 13.04 -9.27
N GLY A 202 -7.60 14.11 -8.53
CA GLY A 202 -8.29 15.30 -9.03
C GLY A 202 -9.63 15.59 -8.36
N ASN A 203 -10.23 14.56 -7.73
CA ASN A 203 -11.43 14.69 -6.90
C ASN A 203 -11.20 14.01 -5.53
N PRO A 204 -10.28 14.54 -4.70
CA PRO A 204 -9.86 13.88 -3.47
C PRO A 204 -10.95 13.89 -2.41
N VAL A 205 -11.13 12.75 -1.73
CA VAL A 205 -11.93 12.62 -0.53
C VAL A 205 -11.00 12.46 0.66
N VAL A 206 -11.09 13.38 1.62
CA VAL A 206 -10.29 13.34 2.85
C VAL A 206 -10.96 12.39 3.85
N MET A 207 -10.22 11.40 4.30
CA MET A 207 -10.68 10.36 5.23
C MET A 207 -9.87 10.33 6.53
N ASP A 208 -8.67 10.96 6.54
CA ASP A 208 -7.77 11.08 7.70
C ASP A 208 -7.48 9.76 8.43
N ARG A 209 -7.35 8.67 7.69
CA ARG A 209 -7.16 7.31 8.20
C ARG A 209 -5.87 6.69 7.67
N ILE A 210 -5.32 5.75 8.43
CA ILE A 210 -4.25 4.86 7.99
C ILE A 210 -4.64 3.44 8.39
N LEU A 211 -4.45 2.48 7.47
CA LEU A 211 -4.73 1.07 7.75
C LEU A 211 -3.42 0.28 7.75
N ALA A 212 -3.38 -0.81 8.52
CA ALA A 212 -2.29 -1.79 8.43
C ALA A 212 -2.81 -3.21 8.29
N ALA A 213 -2.16 -4.00 7.45
CA ALA A 213 -2.49 -5.38 7.19
C ALA A 213 -1.24 -6.22 6.91
N ALA A 214 -1.33 -7.54 7.11
CA ALA A 214 -0.29 -8.49 6.76
C ALA A 214 -0.69 -9.40 5.58
N ASP A 215 -1.96 -9.40 5.18
CA ASP A 215 -2.49 -10.17 4.06
C ASP A 215 -2.99 -9.20 2.98
N PRO A 216 -2.38 -9.17 1.78
CA PRO A 216 -2.75 -8.23 0.73
C PRO A 216 -4.13 -8.54 0.11
N VAL A 217 -4.55 -9.80 0.10
CA VAL A 217 -5.86 -10.20 -0.43
C VAL A 217 -6.95 -9.75 0.53
N LEU A 218 -6.76 -9.95 1.84
CA LEU A 218 -7.68 -9.48 2.87
C LEU A 218 -7.75 -7.94 2.88
N CYS A 219 -6.62 -7.28 2.72
CA CYS A 219 -6.52 -5.83 2.64
C CYS A 219 -7.37 -5.28 1.48
N ASP A 220 -7.13 -5.79 0.26
CA ASP A 220 -7.86 -5.32 -0.93
C ASP A 220 -9.35 -5.71 -0.89
N THR A 221 -9.70 -6.86 -0.27
CA THR A 221 -11.10 -7.22 -0.01
C THR A 221 -11.78 -6.20 0.91
N TYR A 222 -11.10 -5.78 1.98
CA TYR A 222 -11.63 -4.75 2.88
C TYR A 222 -11.81 -3.40 2.16
N VAL A 223 -10.82 -3.01 1.36
CA VAL A 223 -10.88 -1.78 0.55
C VAL A 223 -12.03 -1.82 -0.46
N CYS A 224 -12.32 -2.97 -1.09
CA CYS A 224 -13.49 -3.12 -1.94
C CYS A 224 -14.78 -2.75 -1.19
N HIS A 225 -14.94 -3.27 0.03
CA HIS A 225 -16.14 -2.96 0.84
C HIS A 225 -16.21 -1.49 1.24
N LEU A 226 -15.06 -0.86 1.56
CA LEU A 226 -15.03 0.59 1.83
C LEU A 226 -15.43 1.44 0.62
N LEU A 227 -15.18 0.95 -0.59
CA LEU A 227 -15.56 1.60 -1.85
C LEU A 227 -16.93 1.11 -2.39
N ASN A 228 -17.70 0.38 -1.60
CA ASN A 228 -19.00 -0.20 -1.96
C ASN A 228 -18.95 -1.12 -3.20
N TYR A 229 -17.86 -1.86 -3.38
CA TYR A 229 -17.74 -2.91 -4.39
C TYR A 229 -17.82 -4.30 -3.76
N GLU A 230 -18.49 -5.22 -4.43
CA GLU A 230 -18.37 -6.62 -4.11
C GLU A 230 -16.99 -7.16 -4.61
N THR A 231 -16.41 -8.11 -3.87
CA THR A 231 -15.09 -8.66 -4.20
C THR A 231 -15.05 -9.30 -5.60
N GLU A 232 -16.19 -9.82 -6.07
CA GLU A 232 -16.38 -10.39 -7.41
C GLU A 232 -16.22 -9.37 -8.53
N GLU A 233 -16.45 -8.09 -8.25
CA GLU A 233 -16.30 -6.99 -9.21
C GLU A 233 -14.84 -6.60 -9.43
N VAL A 234 -13.92 -7.12 -8.58
CA VAL A 234 -12.46 -6.88 -8.65
C VAL A 234 -11.72 -8.21 -8.83
N PRO A 235 -11.76 -8.81 -10.03
CA PRO A 235 -11.34 -10.20 -10.26
C PRO A 235 -9.93 -10.55 -9.81
N TYR A 236 -8.96 -9.60 -9.79
CA TYR A 236 -7.61 -9.90 -9.36
C TYR A 236 -7.53 -10.38 -7.90
N ILE A 237 -8.46 -9.98 -7.03
CA ILE A 237 -8.52 -10.40 -5.63
C ILE A 237 -8.79 -11.91 -5.55
N LYS A 238 -9.83 -12.38 -6.24
CA LYS A 238 -10.18 -13.81 -6.28
C LYS A 238 -9.14 -14.67 -6.99
N ILE A 239 -8.46 -14.12 -8.01
CA ILE A 239 -7.35 -14.82 -8.68
C ILE A 239 -6.17 -14.95 -7.72
N ALA A 240 -5.80 -13.88 -7.00
CA ALA A 240 -4.71 -13.89 -6.03
C ALA A 240 -5.00 -14.88 -4.87
N GLU A 241 -6.23 -14.93 -4.37
CA GLU A 241 -6.65 -15.92 -3.37
C GLU A 241 -6.46 -17.35 -3.88
N LYS A 242 -6.92 -17.66 -5.10
CA LYS A 242 -6.75 -18.97 -5.72
C LYS A 242 -5.28 -19.36 -5.95
N LEU A 243 -4.41 -18.39 -6.15
CA LEU A 243 -2.96 -18.58 -6.28
C LEU A 243 -2.24 -18.70 -4.93
N GLY A 244 -2.96 -18.60 -3.82
CA GLY A 244 -2.38 -18.73 -2.47
C GLY A 244 -1.61 -17.49 -1.99
N VAL A 245 -1.87 -16.32 -2.57
CA VAL A 245 -1.25 -15.05 -2.14
C VAL A 245 -1.75 -14.59 -0.77
N GLY A 246 -3.02 -14.88 -0.46
CA GLY A 246 -3.67 -14.54 0.80
C GLY A 246 -5.11 -15.04 0.82
N SER A 247 -5.95 -14.54 1.72
CA SER A 247 -7.34 -14.96 1.86
C SER A 247 -8.32 -13.78 1.85
N ALA A 248 -9.40 -13.91 1.08
CA ALA A 248 -10.51 -12.98 1.08
C ALA A 248 -11.57 -13.30 2.16
N ASP A 249 -11.35 -14.33 2.99
CA ASP A 249 -12.28 -14.78 4.02
C ASP A 249 -12.27 -13.89 5.26
N PHE A 250 -13.21 -12.97 5.35
CA PHE A 250 -13.39 -12.11 6.52
C PHE A 250 -13.81 -12.83 7.80
N SER A 251 -14.30 -14.07 7.73
CA SER A 251 -14.76 -14.79 8.91
C SER A 251 -13.64 -15.03 9.95
N LYS A 252 -12.38 -15.01 9.48
CA LYS A 252 -11.18 -15.19 10.29
C LYS A 252 -10.41 -13.88 10.53
N ALA A 253 -10.88 -12.76 9.96
CA ALA A 253 -10.22 -11.49 10.08
C ALA A 253 -10.52 -10.82 11.42
N VAL A 254 -9.51 -10.14 11.97
CA VAL A 254 -9.67 -9.27 13.13
C VAL A 254 -9.53 -7.84 12.63
N LEU A 255 -10.61 -7.05 12.77
CA LEU A 255 -10.59 -5.61 12.56
C LEU A 255 -10.44 -4.93 13.92
N ARG A 256 -9.46 -4.03 14.04
CA ARG A 256 -9.19 -3.32 15.27
C ARG A 256 -8.97 -1.83 14.97
N ALA A 257 -9.80 -0.97 15.55
CA ALA A 257 -9.62 0.47 15.50
C ALA A 257 -8.74 0.92 16.68
N CYS A 258 -7.72 1.72 16.39
CA CYS A 258 -6.83 2.36 17.35
C CYS A 258 -7.17 3.86 17.34
N ASN A 259 -8.08 4.33 18.21
CA ASN A 259 -8.38 5.76 18.33
C ASN A 259 -7.28 6.49 19.09
N GLU A 260 -7.14 7.81 18.91
CA GLU A 260 -6.12 8.61 19.58
C GLU A 260 -6.19 8.55 21.12
N GLN A 261 -7.34 8.19 21.68
CA GLN A 261 -7.58 8.02 23.11
C GLN A 261 -7.61 6.52 23.48
N GLU A 262 -6.46 5.99 23.80
CA GLU A 262 -6.13 4.81 24.65
C GLU A 262 -6.84 3.45 24.47
N HIS A 263 -7.84 3.25 23.66
CA HIS A 263 -8.53 1.95 23.65
C HIS A 263 -8.59 1.33 22.24
N SER A 264 -7.83 0.22 22.08
CA SER A 264 -8.05 -0.67 20.94
C SER A 264 -9.32 -1.47 21.14
N VAL A 265 -10.29 -1.29 20.27
CA VAL A 265 -11.56 -2.04 20.30
C VAL A 265 -11.45 -3.26 19.39
N HIS A 266 -11.56 -4.45 19.94
CA HIS A 266 -11.70 -5.68 19.17
C HIS A 266 -13.11 -5.78 18.57
N VAL A 267 -13.20 -5.87 17.26
CA VAL A 267 -14.46 -5.86 16.52
C VAL A 267 -14.65 -7.17 15.77
N PRO A 268 -15.62 -8.03 16.11
CA PRO A 268 -15.94 -9.24 15.34
C PRO A 268 -16.59 -8.88 13.98
N VAL A 269 -16.15 -9.58 12.93
CA VAL A 269 -16.09 -9.15 11.53
C VAL A 269 -17.42 -9.00 10.76
N LYS A 270 -18.50 -9.64 11.13
CA LYS A 270 -19.68 -9.70 10.22
C LYS A 270 -20.74 -8.60 10.36
N ARG A 271 -20.67 -7.76 11.39
CA ARG A 271 -21.71 -6.71 11.60
C ARG A 271 -21.17 -5.28 11.66
N LYS A 272 -19.86 -5.06 11.63
CA LYS A 272 -19.23 -3.81 12.08
C LYS A 272 -18.44 -3.01 11.05
N ILE A 273 -18.39 -3.40 9.78
CA ILE A 273 -17.87 -2.50 8.73
C ILE A 273 -18.74 -1.24 8.66
N VAL A 274 -20.05 -1.41 8.73
CA VAL A 274 -21.04 -0.31 8.78
C VAL A 274 -20.90 0.51 10.07
N GLU A 275 -20.78 -0.15 11.24
CA GLU A 275 -20.65 0.54 12.54
C GLU A 275 -19.32 1.32 12.70
N LEU A 276 -18.24 0.93 12.00
CA LEU A 276 -16.98 1.70 11.98
C LEU A 276 -17.08 2.94 11.09
N GLN A 277 -17.84 2.86 9.99
CA GLN A 277 -18.18 4.02 9.18
C GLN A 277 -19.10 4.97 9.97
N ASP A 278 -20.12 4.45 10.61
CA ASP A 278 -21.06 5.23 11.42
C ASP A 278 -20.37 5.88 12.64
N ALA A 279 -19.44 5.19 13.30
CA ALA A 279 -18.69 5.75 14.43
C ALA A 279 -17.72 6.88 14.02
N VAL A 280 -17.24 6.86 12.77
CA VAL A 280 -16.43 7.95 12.22
C VAL A 280 -17.30 9.15 11.84
N GLU A 281 -18.47 8.90 11.25
CA GLU A 281 -19.44 9.95 10.91
C GLU A 281 -20.02 10.64 12.16
N GLU A 282 -20.25 9.90 13.27
CA GLU A 282 -20.67 10.50 14.55
C GLU A 282 -19.59 11.43 15.16
N VAL A 283 -18.31 11.10 15.01
CA VAL A 283 -17.19 11.96 15.47
C VAL A 283 -17.06 13.21 14.61
N GLU A 284 -17.30 13.11 13.30
CA GLU A 284 -17.29 14.25 12.38
C GLU A 284 -18.51 15.19 12.57
N SER A 285 -19.64 14.66 13.02
CA SER A 285 -20.85 15.45 13.29
C SER A 285 -20.81 16.22 14.62
N CYS A 286 -19.88 15.91 15.52
CA CYS A 286 -19.71 16.54 16.83
C CYS A 286 -18.53 17.55 16.89
N SER A 287 -17.84 17.79 15.78
CA SER A 287 -16.77 18.77 15.64
C SER A 287 -17.17 19.90 14.69
#